data_87b6bbc8e4a1fadcdecde62d60eca2fe
#
_entry.id   87b6bbc8e4a1fadcdecde62d60eca2fe
#
_cell.length_a   1.000
_cell.length_b   1.000
_cell.length_c   1.000
_cell.angle_alpha   90.00
_cell.angle_beta   90.00
_cell.angle_gamma   90.00
#
_symmetry.space_group_name_H-M   'P 1'
#
loop_
_entity.id
_entity.type
_entity.pdbx_description
1 polymer ?
#
loop_
_entity_poly.entity_id
_entity_poly.type
_entity_poly.pdbx_seq_one_letter_code
_entity_poly.pdbx_strand_id
1 'polypeptide(L)'
;MLSNAQRALIKATVPLLETGGEALITHFYRTMLGEYPEVRPLFNQAHQASGDQPRALANGVLMYARHIDQLQELGPLVAKVVNKHVSLQVLPEHYPIVGTCLLRAIREVLGEQIATDEVLEAWGAAYQQLADLLIEAEESVYAASAQADGGWRGVRRFRVARKQAESEEITSFYLEPVDGQPLLAFQPGQYIGLRLDIDGEEVRRNYSLSAASNGREYRISVKREAGGRVSNYLHDRVAEGDELDLFPPAGDFVLRDSDKPLVLITAGVGITPALAMLQEALPQARPIRFIHCARHGGVHAFRDWIEDVSAQHEQVEHFFCYSEPRAGDSADAEGLLSREKLADWLPQERDLDA
;
A
#
# COMPACT_ATOMS: atom_id res chain seq x y z
N MET A 1 -16.83 -24.80 -10.17
CA MET A 1 -17.91 -23.78 -10.16
C MET A 1 -18.92 -24.16 -9.07
N LEU A 2 -19.43 -23.17 -8.32
CA LEU A 2 -20.43 -23.38 -7.27
C LEU A 2 -21.78 -23.84 -7.84
N SER A 3 -22.43 -24.81 -7.20
CA SER A 3 -23.81 -25.20 -7.50
C SER A 3 -24.82 -24.12 -7.07
N ASN A 4 -26.02 -24.16 -7.60
CA ASN A 4 -27.08 -23.24 -7.17
C ASN A 4 -27.45 -23.41 -5.68
N ALA A 5 -27.37 -24.62 -5.15
CA ALA A 5 -27.60 -24.89 -3.73
C ALA A 5 -26.51 -24.22 -2.86
N GLN A 6 -25.23 -24.35 -3.22
CA GLN A 6 -24.13 -23.69 -2.52
C GLN A 6 -24.26 -22.16 -2.55
N ARG A 7 -24.60 -21.58 -3.71
CA ARG A 7 -24.82 -20.12 -3.78
C ARG A 7 -25.98 -19.66 -2.91
N ALA A 8 -27.06 -20.45 -2.84
CA ALA A 8 -28.20 -20.14 -1.96
C ALA A 8 -27.80 -20.15 -0.49
N LEU A 9 -27.00 -21.15 -0.04
CA LEU A 9 -26.47 -21.22 1.32
C LEU A 9 -25.59 -20.01 1.64
N ILE A 10 -24.66 -19.64 0.75
CA ILE A 10 -23.80 -18.46 0.94
C ILE A 10 -24.64 -17.18 1.08
N LYS A 11 -25.61 -16.96 0.19
CA LYS A 11 -26.51 -15.80 0.25
C LYS A 11 -27.30 -15.75 1.56
N ALA A 12 -27.74 -16.89 2.09
CA ALA A 12 -28.44 -16.96 3.35
C ALA A 12 -27.59 -16.50 4.55
N THR A 13 -26.25 -16.53 4.43
CA THR A 13 -25.33 -16.03 5.46
C THR A 13 -25.04 -14.53 5.38
N VAL A 14 -25.44 -13.83 4.30
CA VAL A 14 -25.16 -12.40 4.11
C VAL A 14 -25.62 -11.54 5.29
N PRO A 15 -26.86 -11.67 5.83
CA PRO A 15 -27.31 -10.87 6.97
C PRO A 15 -26.44 -11.08 8.24
N LEU A 16 -25.87 -12.27 8.40
CA LEU A 16 -24.99 -12.58 9.53
C LEU A 16 -23.61 -11.92 9.36
N LEU A 17 -23.10 -11.86 8.13
CA LEU A 17 -21.85 -11.17 7.81
C LEU A 17 -21.98 -9.65 7.95
N GLU A 18 -23.16 -9.09 7.66
CA GLU A 18 -23.44 -7.65 7.82
C GLU A 18 -23.38 -7.22 9.29
N THR A 19 -23.83 -8.07 10.20
CA THR A 19 -23.93 -7.75 11.63
C THR A 19 -22.76 -8.27 12.45
N GLY A 20 -22.18 -9.42 12.07
CA GLY A 20 -21.15 -10.14 12.84
C GLY A 20 -19.83 -10.35 12.12
N GLY A 21 -19.70 -9.89 10.88
CA GLY A 21 -18.50 -10.18 10.05
C GLY A 21 -17.20 -9.68 10.67
N GLU A 22 -17.19 -8.51 11.31
CA GLU A 22 -15.96 -7.98 11.95
C GLU A 22 -15.53 -8.86 13.14
N ALA A 23 -16.47 -9.32 13.96
CA ALA A 23 -16.18 -10.20 15.09
C ALA A 23 -15.63 -11.55 14.61
N LEU A 24 -16.23 -12.12 13.55
CA LEU A 24 -15.78 -13.36 12.92
C LEU A 24 -14.35 -13.21 12.39
N ILE A 25 -14.06 -12.15 11.64
CA ILE A 25 -12.73 -11.94 11.07
C ILE A 25 -11.70 -11.59 12.15
N THR A 26 -12.08 -10.88 13.20
CA THR A 26 -11.18 -10.65 14.35
C THR A 26 -10.80 -11.97 15.03
N HIS A 27 -11.77 -12.86 15.21
CA HIS A 27 -11.52 -14.22 15.75
C HIS A 27 -10.62 -15.03 14.81
N PHE A 28 -10.91 -15.01 13.51
CA PHE A 28 -10.09 -15.63 12.47
C PHE A 28 -8.61 -15.19 12.54
N TYR A 29 -8.33 -13.88 12.55
CA TYR A 29 -6.96 -13.39 12.62
C TYR A 29 -6.25 -13.79 13.90
N ARG A 30 -6.93 -13.67 15.05
CA ARG A 30 -6.35 -14.07 16.34
C ARG A 30 -5.90 -15.52 16.33
N THR A 31 -6.73 -16.41 15.80
CA THR A 31 -6.46 -17.85 15.72
C THR A 31 -5.34 -18.12 14.73
N MET A 32 -5.46 -17.62 13.50
CA MET A 32 -4.47 -17.84 12.45
C MET A 32 -3.09 -17.32 12.84
N LEU A 33 -2.97 -16.08 13.29
CA LEU A 33 -1.68 -15.50 13.69
C LEU A 33 -1.11 -16.13 14.96
N GLY A 34 -1.95 -16.73 15.81
CA GLY A 34 -1.52 -17.48 16.99
C GLY A 34 -0.90 -18.83 16.63
N GLU A 35 -1.53 -19.56 15.71
CA GLU A 35 -1.17 -20.95 15.39
C GLU A 35 -0.18 -21.11 14.22
N TYR A 36 -0.14 -20.13 13.29
CA TYR A 36 0.68 -20.15 12.08
C TYR A 36 1.68 -18.99 12.06
N PRO A 37 2.82 -19.10 12.76
CA PRO A 37 3.80 -18.01 12.82
C PRO A 37 4.39 -17.64 11.45
N GLU A 38 4.43 -18.58 10.50
CA GLU A 38 4.94 -18.39 9.15
C GLU A 38 4.15 -17.35 8.32
N VAL A 39 2.88 -17.13 8.62
CA VAL A 39 2.10 -16.10 7.91
C VAL A 39 2.16 -14.72 8.57
N ARG A 40 2.68 -14.61 9.80
CA ARG A 40 2.75 -13.32 10.53
C ARG A 40 3.43 -12.20 9.77
N PRO A 41 4.55 -12.43 9.04
CA PRO A 41 5.22 -11.37 8.28
C PRO A 41 4.35 -10.72 7.20
N LEU A 42 3.33 -11.43 6.70
CA LEU A 42 2.39 -10.93 5.69
C LEU A 42 1.41 -9.88 6.25
N PHE A 43 1.32 -9.76 7.58
CA PHE A 43 0.34 -8.91 8.24
C PHE A 43 1.00 -7.80 9.05
N ASN A 44 0.49 -6.57 8.90
CA ASN A 44 0.95 -5.43 9.68
C ASN A 44 0.29 -5.45 11.07
N GLN A 45 1.07 -5.69 12.11
CA GLN A 45 0.57 -5.74 13.49
C GLN A 45 -0.14 -4.45 13.93
N ALA A 46 0.30 -3.27 13.46
CA ALA A 46 -0.37 -2.01 13.77
C ALA A 46 -1.79 -1.96 13.17
N HIS A 47 -1.97 -2.42 11.92
CA HIS A 47 -3.29 -2.49 11.28
C HIS A 47 -4.18 -3.59 11.88
N GLN A 48 -3.59 -4.62 12.47
CA GLN A 48 -4.32 -5.61 13.27
C GLN A 48 -4.84 -4.99 14.56
N ALA A 49 -3.99 -4.25 15.28
CA ALA A 49 -4.36 -3.59 16.53
C ALA A 49 -5.40 -2.48 16.35
N SER A 50 -5.38 -1.73 15.23
CA SER A 50 -6.38 -0.69 14.92
C SER A 50 -7.72 -1.25 14.43
N GLY A 51 -7.79 -2.55 14.08
CA GLY A 51 -8.97 -3.20 13.50
C GLY A 51 -9.19 -2.88 12.01
N ASP A 52 -8.30 -2.12 11.35
CA ASP A 52 -8.48 -1.75 9.93
C ASP A 52 -8.41 -2.96 9.01
N GLN A 53 -7.49 -3.87 9.27
CA GLN A 53 -7.33 -5.07 8.45
C GLN A 53 -8.48 -6.07 8.65
N PRO A 54 -8.97 -6.37 9.88
CA PRO A 54 -10.19 -7.14 10.09
C PRO A 54 -11.41 -6.56 9.37
N ARG A 55 -11.64 -5.25 9.46
CA ARG A 55 -12.75 -4.59 8.76
C ARG A 55 -12.65 -4.70 7.24
N ALA A 56 -11.45 -4.53 6.69
CA ALA A 56 -11.22 -4.64 5.24
C ALA A 56 -11.54 -6.06 4.74
N LEU A 57 -11.08 -7.11 5.44
CA LEU A 57 -11.37 -8.50 5.06
C LEU A 57 -12.85 -8.85 5.26
N ALA A 58 -13.46 -8.42 6.36
CA ALA A 58 -14.90 -8.63 6.61
C ALA A 58 -15.75 -8.04 5.48
N ASN A 59 -15.43 -6.80 5.04
CA ASN A 59 -16.09 -6.18 3.90
C ASN A 59 -15.82 -6.95 2.59
N GLY A 60 -14.60 -7.43 2.36
CA GLY A 60 -14.27 -8.25 1.19
C GLY A 60 -15.08 -9.55 1.12
N VAL A 61 -15.19 -10.28 2.24
CA VAL A 61 -15.99 -11.50 2.35
C VAL A 61 -17.49 -11.21 2.15
N LEU A 62 -17.99 -10.12 2.72
CA LEU A 62 -19.37 -9.68 2.54
C LEU A 62 -19.67 -9.34 1.06
N MET A 63 -18.81 -8.57 0.41
CA MET A 63 -18.96 -8.21 -1.00
C MET A 63 -18.91 -9.45 -1.90
N TYR A 64 -18.02 -10.39 -1.62
CA TYR A 64 -17.95 -11.66 -2.34
C TYR A 64 -19.28 -12.45 -2.20
N ALA A 65 -19.81 -12.59 -0.99
CA ALA A 65 -21.08 -13.28 -0.75
C ALA A 65 -22.26 -12.61 -1.44
N ARG A 66 -22.32 -11.28 -1.45
CA ARG A 66 -23.38 -10.51 -2.13
C ARG A 66 -23.36 -10.67 -3.64
N HIS A 67 -22.16 -10.74 -4.23
CA HIS A 67 -21.97 -10.81 -5.68
C HIS A 67 -21.64 -12.23 -6.17
N ILE A 68 -21.97 -13.26 -5.40
CA ILE A 68 -21.65 -14.66 -5.70
C ILE A 68 -22.17 -15.15 -7.05
N ASP A 69 -23.19 -14.52 -7.61
CA ASP A 69 -23.74 -14.81 -8.93
C ASP A 69 -23.11 -13.96 -10.05
N GLN A 70 -22.41 -12.89 -9.70
CA GLN A 70 -21.90 -11.86 -10.62
C GLN A 70 -20.48 -11.47 -10.26
N LEU A 71 -19.58 -12.46 -10.13
CA LEU A 71 -18.19 -12.24 -9.67
C LEU A 71 -17.40 -11.26 -10.56
N GLN A 72 -17.80 -11.07 -11.82
CA GLN A 72 -17.22 -10.07 -12.72
C GLN A 72 -17.34 -8.62 -12.16
N GLU A 73 -18.33 -8.33 -11.33
CA GLU A 73 -18.51 -7.02 -10.70
C GLU A 73 -17.44 -6.75 -9.62
N LEU A 74 -16.77 -7.79 -9.14
CA LEU A 74 -15.69 -7.70 -8.15
C LEU A 74 -14.32 -7.40 -8.77
N GLY A 75 -14.21 -7.22 -10.08
CA GLY A 75 -12.93 -6.96 -10.76
C GLY A 75 -12.06 -5.91 -10.09
N PRO A 76 -12.58 -4.69 -9.76
CA PRO A 76 -11.79 -3.66 -9.07
C PRO A 76 -11.32 -4.09 -7.67
N LEU A 77 -12.15 -4.82 -6.93
CA LEU A 77 -11.79 -5.35 -5.60
C LEU A 77 -10.70 -6.42 -5.73
N VAL A 78 -10.84 -7.35 -6.67
CA VAL A 78 -9.85 -8.40 -6.95
C VAL A 78 -8.52 -7.77 -7.33
N ALA A 79 -8.50 -6.80 -8.24
CA ALA A 79 -7.27 -6.10 -8.64
C ALA A 79 -6.56 -5.45 -7.45
N LYS A 80 -7.31 -4.79 -6.55
CA LYS A 80 -6.75 -4.19 -5.33
C LYS A 80 -6.17 -5.25 -4.38
N VAL A 81 -6.85 -6.40 -4.23
CA VAL A 81 -6.36 -7.52 -3.40
C VAL A 81 -5.09 -8.10 -4.00
N VAL A 82 -5.06 -8.38 -5.32
CA VAL A 82 -3.89 -8.91 -6.03
C VAL A 82 -2.68 -7.98 -5.87
N ASN A 83 -2.83 -6.67 -6.10
CA ASN A 83 -1.74 -5.71 -5.90
C ASN A 83 -1.19 -5.74 -4.47
N LYS A 84 -2.07 -5.86 -3.47
CA LYS A 84 -1.66 -5.95 -2.07
C LYS A 84 -0.96 -7.26 -1.75
N HIS A 85 -1.47 -8.39 -2.23
CA HIS A 85 -0.89 -9.71 -2.03
C HIS A 85 0.49 -9.83 -2.68
N VAL A 86 0.61 -9.38 -3.92
CA VAL A 86 1.90 -9.38 -4.65
C VAL A 86 2.94 -8.55 -3.90
N SER A 87 2.58 -7.39 -3.39
CA SER A 87 3.50 -6.52 -2.62
C SER A 87 4.01 -7.14 -1.32
N LEU A 88 3.26 -8.08 -0.76
CA LEU A 88 3.60 -8.80 0.47
C LEU A 88 4.18 -10.19 0.18
N GLN A 89 4.26 -10.59 -1.09
CA GLN A 89 4.68 -11.92 -1.52
C GLN A 89 3.80 -13.01 -0.91
N VAL A 90 2.47 -12.86 -1.05
CA VAL A 90 1.54 -13.95 -0.77
C VAL A 90 1.72 -15.03 -1.83
N LEU A 91 1.88 -16.26 -1.42
CA LEU A 91 2.15 -17.43 -2.28
C LEU A 91 1.02 -18.46 -2.16
N PRO A 92 0.88 -19.38 -3.12
CA PRO A 92 -0.19 -20.39 -3.12
C PRO A 92 -0.28 -21.20 -1.82
N GLU A 93 0.85 -21.50 -1.17
CA GLU A 93 0.90 -22.25 0.10
C GLU A 93 0.25 -21.54 1.29
N HIS A 94 0.03 -20.22 1.23
CA HIS A 94 -0.63 -19.49 2.30
C HIS A 94 -2.16 -19.63 2.28
N TYR A 95 -2.75 -19.92 1.11
CA TYR A 95 -4.20 -19.99 0.95
C TYR A 95 -4.87 -21.14 1.73
N PRO A 96 -4.32 -22.36 1.79
CA PRO A 96 -4.87 -23.42 2.63
C PRO A 96 -4.93 -23.06 4.12
N ILE A 97 -3.94 -22.33 4.64
CA ILE A 97 -3.91 -21.86 6.03
C ILE A 97 -5.09 -20.90 6.28
N VAL A 98 -5.25 -19.92 5.39
CA VAL A 98 -6.34 -18.95 5.47
C VAL A 98 -7.70 -19.65 5.39
N GLY A 99 -7.89 -20.55 4.43
CA GLY A 99 -9.16 -21.28 4.25
C GLY A 99 -9.53 -22.11 5.46
N THR A 100 -8.59 -22.89 6.00
CA THR A 100 -8.80 -23.71 7.20
C THR A 100 -9.20 -22.86 8.40
N CYS A 101 -8.48 -21.77 8.65
CA CYS A 101 -8.78 -20.87 9.77
C CYS A 101 -10.10 -20.11 9.59
N LEU A 102 -10.45 -19.73 8.35
CA LEU A 102 -11.70 -19.04 8.07
C LEU A 102 -12.92 -19.94 8.30
N LEU A 103 -12.90 -21.16 7.79
CA LEU A 103 -13.98 -22.15 7.98
C LEU A 103 -14.16 -22.51 9.46
N ARG A 104 -13.05 -22.66 10.19
CA ARG A 104 -13.09 -22.85 11.63
C ARG A 104 -13.70 -21.67 12.36
N ALA A 105 -13.32 -20.43 12.02
CA ALA A 105 -13.86 -19.24 12.61
C ALA A 105 -15.38 -19.10 12.34
N ILE A 106 -15.84 -19.46 11.13
CA ILE A 106 -17.28 -19.52 10.80
C ILE A 106 -18.02 -20.49 11.77
N ARG A 107 -17.49 -21.70 11.97
CA ARG A 107 -18.09 -22.68 12.89
C ARG A 107 -18.10 -22.19 14.33
N GLU A 108 -16.98 -21.68 14.81
CA GLU A 108 -16.81 -21.28 16.21
C GLU A 108 -17.63 -20.04 16.58
N VAL A 109 -17.77 -19.09 15.64
CA VAL A 109 -18.47 -17.81 15.91
C VAL A 109 -19.99 -17.93 15.68
N LEU A 110 -20.41 -18.62 14.62
CA LEU A 110 -21.84 -18.77 14.31
C LEU A 110 -22.50 -19.95 15.03
N GLY A 111 -21.71 -20.92 15.51
CA GLY A 111 -22.20 -22.11 16.15
C GLY A 111 -22.71 -23.18 15.16
N GLU A 112 -22.76 -24.43 15.60
CA GLU A 112 -23.09 -25.60 14.76
C GLU A 112 -24.50 -25.57 14.17
N GLN A 113 -25.43 -24.89 14.82
CA GLN A 113 -26.82 -24.78 14.35
C GLN A 113 -26.96 -23.91 13.09
N ILE A 114 -26.09 -22.92 12.94
CA ILE A 114 -26.04 -22.00 11.77
C ILE A 114 -24.98 -22.46 10.78
N ALA A 115 -23.76 -22.69 11.26
CA ALA A 115 -22.65 -23.17 10.47
C ALA A 115 -22.70 -24.71 10.38
N THR A 116 -23.73 -25.26 9.75
CA THR A 116 -23.87 -26.69 9.48
C THR A 116 -22.75 -27.18 8.56
N ASP A 117 -22.56 -28.50 8.43
CA ASP A 117 -21.57 -29.07 7.52
C ASP A 117 -21.82 -28.63 6.07
N GLU A 118 -23.09 -28.58 5.65
CA GLU A 118 -23.48 -28.09 4.31
C GLU A 118 -23.11 -26.63 4.07
N VAL A 119 -23.26 -25.77 5.08
CA VAL A 119 -22.86 -24.35 5.02
C VAL A 119 -21.33 -24.26 4.92
N LEU A 120 -20.60 -25.03 5.70
CA LEU A 120 -19.13 -25.04 5.65
C LEU A 120 -18.59 -25.62 4.34
N GLU A 121 -19.21 -26.64 3.78
CA GLU A 121 -18.86 -27.15 2.45
C GLU A 121 -19.11 -26.12 1.36
N ALA A 122 -20.23 -25.36 1.44
CA ALA A 122 -20.51 -24.28 0.51
C ALA A 122 -19.49 -23.15 0.60
N TRP A 123 -19.13 -22.72 1.83
CA TRP A 123 -18.09 -21.71 2.04
C TRP A 123 -16.68 -22.20 1.67
N GLY A 124 -16.37 -23.48 1.91
CA GLY A 124 -15.11 -24.09 1.47
C GLY A 124 -14.96 -24.09 -0.06
N ALA A 125 -16.02 -24.45 -0.77
CA ALA A 125 -16.04 -24.39 -2.24
C ALA A 125 -15.96 -22.95 -2.77
N ALA A 126 -16.63 -22.00 -2.11
CA ALA A 126 -16.56 -20.59 -2.44
C ALA A 126 -15.18 -19.99 -2.21
N TYR A 127 -14.56 -20.30 -1.07
CA TYR A 127 -13.20 -19.90 -0.76
C TYR A 127 -12.20 -20.45 -1.78
N GLN A 128 -12.30 -21.74 -2.12
CA GLN A 128 -11.40 -22.35 -3.11
C GLN A 128 -11.52 -21.68 -4.48
N GLN A 129 -12.75 -21.36 -4.92
CA GLN A 129 -12.97 -20.65 -6.18
C GLN A 129 -12.31 -19.24 -6.16
N LEU A 130 -12.43 -18.51 -5.07
CA LEU A 130 -11.79 -17.20 -4.92
C LEU A 130 -10.25 -17.35 -4.84
N ALA A 131 -9.76 -18.32 -4.09
CA ALA A 131 -8.34 -18.61 -3.97
C ALA A 131 -7.70 -18.93 -5.32
N ASP A 132 -8.32 -19.81 -6.12
CA ASP A 132 -7.82 -20.17 -7.45
C ASP A 132 -7.73 -18.94 -8.35
N LEU A 133 -8.74 -18.07 -8.35
CA LEU A 133 -8.77 -16.83 -9.12
C LEU A 133 -7.66 -15.86 -8.70
N LEU A 134 -7.46 -15.68 -7.40
CA LEU A 134 -6.42 -14.80 -6.86
C LEU A 134 -5.02 -15.33 -7.15
N ILE A 135 -4.78 -16.63 -6.93
CA ILE A 135 -3.51 -17.31 -7.23
C ILE A 135 -3.14 -17.14 -8.71
N GLU A 136 -4.08 -17.37 -9.63
CA GLU A 136 -3.84 -17.21 -11.06
C GLU A 136 -3.50 -15.76 -11.43
N ALA A 137 -4.24 -14.80 -10.89
CA ALA A 137 -4.00 -13.38 -11.13
C ALA A 137 -2.67 -12.90 -10.53
N GLU A 138 -2.33 -13.34 -9.31
CA GLU A 138 -1.06 -13.04 -8.65
C GLU A 138 0.12 -13.64 -9.40
N GLU A 139 0.02 -14.90 -9.84
CA GLU A 139 1.06 -15.54 -10.64
C GLU A 139 1.32 -14.81 -11.96
N SER A 140 0.27 -14.31 -12.60
CA SER A 140 0.41 -13.49 -13.81
C SER A 140 1.22 -12.22 -13.55
N VAL A 141 1.00 -11.55 -12.40
CA VAL A 141 1.78 -10.36 -12.02
C VAL A 141 3.21 -10.71 -11.66
N TYR A 142 3.44 -11.79 -10.89
CA TYR A 142 4.80 -12.26 -10.55
C TYR A 142 5.59 -12.62 -11.81
N ALA A 143 4.98 -13.34 -12.75
CA ALA A 143 5.62 -13.73 -14.00
C ALA A 143 5.94 -12.50 -14.86
N ALA A 144 5.02 -11.55 -14.99
CA ALA A 144 5.24 -10.32 -15.73
C ALA A 144 6.39 -9.49 -15.13
N SER A 145 6.41 -9.33 -13.80
CA SER A 145 7.50 -8.63 -13.10
C SER A 145 8.85 -9.32 -13.29
N ALA A 146 8.90 -10.66 -13.25
CA ALA A 146 10.14 -11.40 -13.40
C ALA A 146 10.69 -11.41 -14.84
N GLN A 147 9.82 -11.30 -15.84
CA GLN A 147 10.17 -11.31 -17.27
C GLN A 147 10.53 -9.91 -17.81
N ALA A 148 10.16 -8.85 -17.10
CA ALA A 148 10.48 -7.50 -17.50
C ALA A 148 12.00 -7.23 -17.36
N ASP A 149 12.51 -6.27 -18.12
CA ASP A 149 13.93 -5.87 -18.04
C ASP A 149 14.26 -5.38 -16.62
N GLY A 150 15.32 -5.94 -16.05
CA GLY A 150 15.70 -5.69 -14.65
C GLY A 150 14.75 -6.27 -13.60
N GLY A 151 13.77 -7.08 -14.02
CA GLY A 151 12.75 -7.68 -13.16
C GLY A 151 13.27 -8.87 -12.35
N TRP A 152 12.53 -9.20 -11.30
CA TRP A 152 12.84 -10.36 -10.45
C TRP A 152 11.58 -10.90 -9.76
N ARG A 153 11.71 -12.10 -9.20
CA ARG A 153 10.68 -12.71 -8.36
C ARG A 153 11.22 -12.93 -6.96
N GLY A 154 10.38 -12.75 -5.96
CA GLY A 154 10.78 -12.90 -4.56
C GLY A 154 11.71 -11.77 -4.12
N VAL A 155 12.76 -12.12 -3.39
CA VAL A 155 13.71 -11.17 -2.81
C VAL A 155 14.89 -10.93 -3.75
N ARG A 156 15.25 -9.65 -3.88
CA ARG A 156 16.52 -9.21 -4.47
C ARG A 156 17.24 -8.29 -3.49
N ARG A 157 18.56 -8.42 -3.40
CA ARG A 157 19.37 -7.70 -2.44
C ARG A 157 19.84 -6.36 -2.99
N PHE A 158 19.68 -5.32 -2.17
CA PHE A 158 20.08 -3.95 -2.48
C PHE A 158 20.97 -3.40 -1.38
N ARG A 159 21.98 -2.61 -1.77
CA ARG A 159 22.86 -1.90 -0.85
C ARG A 159 22.34 -0.47 -0.66
N VAL A 160 22.39 0.02 0.55
CA VAL A 160 22.16 1.44 0.86
C VAL A 160 23.39 2.22 0.38
N ALA A 161 23.29 2.83 -0.78
CA ALA A 161 24.37 3.62 -1.38
C ALA A 161 24.53 4.97 -0.68
N ARG A 162 23.40 5.55 -0.21
CA ARG A 162 23.37 6.85 0.47
C ARG A 162 22.20 6.91 1.42
N LYS A 163 22.40 7.61 2.55
CA LYS A 163 21.38 7.92 3.53
C LYS A 163 21.34 9.43 3.78
N GLN A 164 20.21 10.08 3.56
CA GLN A 164 20.09 11.54 3.60
C GLN A 164 18.91 11.98 4.45
N ALA A 165 19.14 12.83 5.44
CA ALA A 165 18.07 13.48 6.18
C ALA A 165 17.36 14.50 5.29
N GLU A 166 16.04 14.41 5.19
CA GLU A 166 15.21 15.32 4.41
C GLU A 166 14.42 16.30 5.31
N SER A 167 14.27 15.94 6.58
CA SER A 167 13.65 16.76 7.62
C SER A 167 14.01 16.23 9.01
N GLU A 168 13.48 16.84 10.08
CA GLU A 168 13.66 16.36 11.46
C GLU A 168 13.20 14.89 11.65
N GLU A 169 12.26 14.40 10.83
CA GLU A 169 11.67 13.07 11.00
C GLU A 169 11.73 12.16 9.76
N ILE A 170 12.14 12.66 8.60
CA ILE A 170 12.19 11.88 7.35
C ILE A 170 13.62 11.74 6.86
N THR A 171 14.01 10.49 6.56
CA THR A 171 15.30 10.15 5.97
C THR A 171 15.10 9.36 4.69
N SER A 172 15.80 9.76 3.62
CA SER A 172 15.85 9.04 2.34
C SER A 172 16.96 8.00 2.36
N PHE A 173 16.65 6.82 1.79
CA PHE A 173 17.57 5.73 1.54
C PHE A 173 17.64 5.50 0.02
N TYR A 174 18.83 5.55 -0.54
CA TYR A 174 19.12 5.32 -1.93
C TYR A 174 19.65 3.89 -2.07
N LEU A 175 18.99 3.08 -2.88
CA LEU A 175 19.13 1.62 -2.88
C LEU A 175 19.61 1.16 -4.26
N GLU A 176 20.84 0.67 -4.35
CA GLU A 176 21.44 0.11 -5.55
C GLU A 176 21.44 -1.42 -5.52
N PRO A 177 21.19 -2.11 -6.65
CA PRO A 177 21.22 -3.57 -6.68
C PRO A 177 22.64 -4.08 -6.43
N VAL A 178 22.80 -5.06 -5.53
CA VAL A 178 24.10 -5.65 -5.18
C VAL A 178 24.70 -6.43 -6.35
N ASP A 179 23.86 -7.05 -7.17
CA ASP A 179 24.26 -7.84 -8.33
C ASP A 179 24.63 -7.01 -9.57
N GLY A 180 24.48 -5.69 -9.51
CA GLY A 180 24.80 -4.77 -10.62
C GLY A 180 23.94 -4.95 -11.87
N GLN A 181 22.87 -5.76 -11.82
CA GLN A 181 21.95 -5.92 -12.94
C GLN A 181 21.00 -4.71 -13.06
N PRO A 182 20.42 -4.48 -14.25
CA PRO A 182 19.44 -3.41 -14.46
C PRO A 182 18.33 -3.40 -13.40
N LEU A 183 17.72 -2.24 -13.19
CA LEU A 183 16.55 -2.08 -12.32
C LEU A 183 15.26 -2.20 -13.11
N LEU A 184 14.28 -2.89 -12.51
CA LEU A 184 12.92 -2.88 -13.01
C LEU A 184 12.37 -1.44 -12.97
N ALA A 185 11.93 -0.94 -14.09
CA ALA A 185 11.21 0.33 -14.16
C ALA A 185 9.87 0.22 -13.39
N PHE A 186 9.44 1.32 -12.80
CA PHE A 186 8.19 1.39 -12.05
C PHE A 186 7.38 2.61 -12.47
N GLN A 187 6.09 2.57 -12.20
CA GLN A 187 5.20 3.71 -12.43
C GLN A 187 5.25 4.66 -11.21
N PRO A 188 5.38 5.99 -11.42
CA PRO A 188 5.38 6.96 -10.33
C PRO A 188 4.15 6.83 -9.45
N GLY A 189 4.37 6.72 -8.14
CA GLY A 189 3.36 6.43 -7.14
C GLY A 189 3.40 5.00 -6.60
N GLN A 190 4.04 4.06 -7.31
CA GLN A 190 4.27 2.72 -6.80
C GLN A 190 5.18 2.71 -5.58
N TYR A 191 5.14 1.62 -4.86
CA TYR A 191 5.95 1.35 -3.68
C TYR A 191 6.76 0.07 -3.82
N ILE A 192 7.77 -0.08 -2.99
CA ILE A 192 8.60 -1.29 -2.91
C ILE A 192 8.39 -1.97 -1.56
N GLY A 193 8.33 -3.30 -1.56
CA GLY A 193 8.29 -4.09 -0.34
C GLY A 193 9.69 -4.29 0.23
N LEU A 194 9.85 -4.09 1.54
CA LEU A 194 11.07 -4.30 2.28
C LEU A 194 10.89 -5.47 3.24
N ARG A 195 11.83 -6.43 3.21
CA ARG A 195 11.92 -7.53 4.15
C ARG A 195 13.11 -7.30 5.08
N LEU A 196 12.88 -7.37 6.38
CA LEU A 196 13.90 -7.23 7.41
C LEU A 196 13.78 -8.36 8.42
N ASP A 197 14.91 -8.78 8.97
CA ASP A 197 14.96 -9.52 10.23
C ASP A 197 15.26 -8.51 11.36
N ILE A 198 14.36 -8.42 12.32
CA ILE A 198 14.53 -7.58 13.49
C ILE A 198 14.38 -8.46 14.73
N ASP A 199 15.48 -8.68 15.42
CA ASP A 199 15.56 -9.51 16.63
C ASP A 199 15.07 -10.97 16.41
N GLY A 200 15.38 -11.54 15.25
CA GLY A 200 15.01 -12.91 14.85
C GLY A 200 13.57 -13.05 14.34
N GLU A 201 12.88 -11.95 14.13
CA GLU A 201 11.54 -11.95 13.51
C GLU A 201 11.56 -11.28 12.14
N GLU A 202 11.06 -11.99 11.13
CA GLU A 202 10.84 -11.40 9.82
C GLU A 202 9.71 -10.37 9.88
N VAL A 203 9.96 -9.19 9.35
CA VAL A 203 8.97 -8.13 9.19
C VAL A 203 9.01 -7.57 7.77
N ARG A 204 7.83 -7.27 7.22
CA ARG A 204 7.69 -6.68 5.88
C ARG A 204 6.99 -5.34 5.94
N ARG A 205 7.48 -4.35 5.19
CA ARG A 205 6.86 -3.02 5.07
C ARG A 205 6.98 -2.52 3.63
N ASN A 206 5.97 -1.78 3.22
CA ASN A 206 5.96 -1.12 1.93
C ASN A 206 6.31 0.36 2.11
N TYR A 207 7.17 0.87 1.24
CA TYR A 207 7.56 2.27 1.16
C TYR A 207 7.41 2.77 -0.26
N SER A 208 6.70 3.89 -0.42
CA SER A 208 6.57 4.54 -1.73
C SER A 208 7.94 4.89 -2.29
N LEU A 209 8.12 4.66 -3.58
CA LEU A 209 9.28 5.12 -4.31
C LEU A 209 9.17 6.64 -4.46
N SER A 210 10.12 7.36 -3.88
CA SER A 210 10.04 8.81 -3.69
C SER A 210 10.82 9.63 -4.73
N ALA A 211 11.33 8.97 -5.78
CA ALA A 211 11.94 9.61 -6.96
C ALA A 211 11.47 8.88 -8.21
N ALA A 212 11.46 9.54 -9.36
CA ALA A 212 11.21 8.90 -10.65
C ALA A 212 12.29 7.85 -10.98
N SER A 213 11.95 6.88 -11.83
CA SER A 213 12.86 5.83 -12.25
C SER A 213 14.06 6.43 -13.00
N ASN A 214 15.27 6.11 -12.56
CA ASN A 214 16.53 6.58 -13.18
C ASN A 214 17.41 5.43 -13.70
N GLY A 215 16.95 4.18 -13.57
CA GLY A 215 17.64 2.97 -14.01
C GLY A 215 18.87 2.58 -13.18
N ARG A 216 19.20 3.29 -12.10
CA ARG A 216 20.40 3.06 -11.28
C ARG A 216 20.09 2.70 -9.83
N GLU A 217 19.15 3.41 -9.23
CA GLU A 217 18.82 3.28 -7.81
C GLU A 217 17.33 3.50 -7.57
N TYR A 218 16.82 2.91 -6.52
CA TYR A 218 15.52 3.26 -5.95
C TYR A 218 15.72 4.21 -4.77
N ARG A 219 14.77 5.13 -4.56
CA ARG A 219 14.75 5.96 -3.36
C ARG A 219 13.47 5.71 -2.58
N ILE A 220 13.60 5.37 -1.31
CA ILE A 220 12.53 5.40 -0.34
C ILE A 220 12.81 6.48 0.70
N SER A 221 11.76 7.18 1.17
CA SER A 221 11.90 8.21 2.20
C SER A 221 11.00 7.83 3.37
N VAL A 222 11.65 7.57 4.50
CA VAL A 222 11.04 6.91 5.66
C VAL A 222 10.88 7.92 6.79
N LYS A 223 9.64 8.12 7.23
CA LYS A 223 9.36 8.87 8.45
C LYS A 223 9.68 8.01 9.67
N ARG A 224 10.41 8.59 10.64
CA ARG A 224 10.60 8.01 11.97
C ARG A 224 9.27 8.11 12.72
N GLU A 225 8.57 7.01 12.87
CA GLU A 225 7.30 6.95 13.60
C GLU A 225 7.55 6.66 15.09
N ALA A 226 6.90 7.42 15.95
CA ALA A 226 7.00 7.21 17.40
C ALA A 226 6.52 5.79 17.76
N GLY A 227 7.41 4.98 18.39
CA GLY A 227 7.13 3.58 18.69
C GLY A 227 7.11 2.64 17.47
N GLY A 228 7.37 3.13 16.27
CA GLY A 228 7.42 2.32 15.05
C GLY A 228 8.65 1.42 15.02
N ARG A 229 8.48 0.09 15.04
CA ARG A 229 9.58 -0.88 15.06
C ARG A 229 10.48 -0.76 13.84
N VAL A 230 9.90 -0.80 12.63
CA VAL A 230 10.66 -0.82 11.37
C VAL A 230 11.27 0.54 11.05
N SER A 231 10.50 1.63 11.18
CA SER A 231 11.01 2.97 10.88
C SER A 231 12.18 3.36 11.79
N ASN A 232 12.09 3.06 13.10
CA ASN A 232 13.20 3.31 14.01
C ASN A 232 14.41 2.41 13.71
N TYR A 233 14.21 1.13 13.37
CA TYR A 233 15.30 0.25 12.95
C TYR A 233 16.05 0.82 11.73
N LEU A 234 15.34 1.26 10.69
CA LEU A 234 15.94 1.88 9.50
C LEU A 234 16.72 3.15 9.86
N HIS A 235 16.17 4.00 10.72
CA HIS A 235 16.86 5.22 11.12
C HIS A 235 18.09 4.95 11.98
N ASP A 236 18.03 4.00 12.92
CA ASP A 236 19.03 3.83 13.98
C ASP A 236 20.06 2.76 13.67
N ARG A 237 19.70 1.73 12.91
CA ARG A 237 20.53 0.54 12.71
C ARG A 237 21.03 0.36 11.27
N VAL A 238 20.34 0.91 10.28
CA VAL A 238 20.74 0.79 8.88
C VAL A 238 21.64 1.95 8.51
N ALA A 239 22.85 1.65 8.02
CA ALA A 239 23.85 2.59 7.57
C ALA A 239 24.12 2.48 6.07
N GLU A 240 24.86 3.43 5.50
CA GLU A 240 25.41 3.33 4.15
C GLU A 240 26.36 2.11 4.07
N GLY A 241 26.20 1.33 3.01
CA GLY A 241 26.89 0.06 2.78
C GLY A 241 26.10 -1.16 3.24
N ASP A 242 25.11 -1.03 4.11
CA ASP A 242 24.26 -2.16 4.53
C ASP A 242 23.40 -2.67 3.38
N GLU A 243 23.05 -3.93 3.46
CA GLU A 243 22.22 -4.60 2.45
C GLU A 243 20.80 -4.83 2.98
N LEU A 244 19.81 -4.59 2.11
CA LEU A 244 18.39 -4.76 2.39
C LEU A 244 17.77 -5.69 1.34
N ASP A 245 16.81 -6.49 1.78
CA ASP A 245 16.04 -7.37 0.91
C ASP A 245 14.76 -6.66 0.42
N LEU A 246 14.63 -6.54 -0.91
CA LEU A 246 13.48 -5.88 -1.54
C LEU A 246 12.68 -6.84 -2.40
N PHE A 247 11.35 -6.66 -2.38
CA PHE A 247 10.43 -7.24 -3.35
C PHE A 247 10.24 -6.31 -4.55
N PRO A 248 9.78 -6.78 -5.72
CA PRO A 248 9.54 -5.92 -6.87
C PRO A 248 8.58 -4.76 -6.57
N PRO A 249 8.73 -3.61 -7.27
CA PRO A 249 7.76 -2.53 -7.21
C PRO A 249 6.34 -3.01 -7.48
N ALA A 250 5.37 -2.48 -6.72
CA ALA A 250 3.96 -2.81 -6.81
C ALA A 250 3.09 -1.60 -6.45
N GLY A 251 1.77 -1.73 -6.65
CA GLY A 251 0.79 -0.70 -6.30
C GLY A 251 0.06 -0.17 -7.52
N ASP A 252 -1.17 0.31 -7.28
CA ASP A 252 -2.12 0.81 -8.27
C ASP A 252 -2.39 2.33 -8.16
N PHE A 253 -1.81 2.97 -7.13
CA PHE A 253 -1.83 4.43 -7.01
C PHE A 253 -0.71 5.01 -7.88
N VAL A 254 -1.01 5.28 -9.14
CA VAL A 254 -0.03 5.70 -10.13
C VAL A 254 -0.46 6.97 -10.86
N LEU A 255 0.53 7.73 -11.32
CA LEU A 255 0.29 8.88 -12.19
C LEU A 255 -0.43 8.42 -13.47
N ARG A 256 -1.55 9.05 -13.80
CA ARG A 256 -2.30 8.77 -15.02
C ARG A 256 -1.70 9.52 -16.21
N ASP A 257 -1.74 8.88 -17.36
CA ASP A 257 -1.47 9.57 -18.63
C ASP A 257 -2.68 10.47 -18.96
N SER A 258 -2.46 11.78 -18.95
CA SER A 258 -3.53 12.77 -19.06
C SER A 258 -2.96 14.13 -19.44
N ASP A 259 -3.69 14.87 -20.27
CA ASP A 259 -3.39 16.28 -20.62
C ASP A 259 -4.00 17.29 -19.64
N LYS A 260 -4.80 16.83 -18.69
CA LYS A 260 -5.47 17.68 -17.71
C LYS A 260 -4.48 18.28 -16.71
N PRO A 261 -4.79 19.44 -16.12
CA PRO A 261 -4.00 19.96 -15.02
C PRO A 261 -3.85 18.93 -13.90
N LEU A 262 -2.63 18.69 -13.47
CA LEU A 262 -2.30 17.77 -12.38
C LEU A 262 -2.38 18.49 -11.03
N VAL A 263 -3.07 17.88 -10.09
CA VAL A 263 -3.14 18.39 -8.71
C VAL A 263 -2.62 17.30 -7.76
N LEU A 264 -1.51 17.57 -7.09
CA LEU A 264 -0.91 16.69 -6.08
C LEU A 264 -1.15 17.29 -4.69
N ILE A 265 -2.02 16.66 -3.90
CA ILE A 265 -2.35 17.08 -2.53
C ILE A 265 -1.75 16.08 -1.56
N THR A 266 -0.87 16.53 -0.68
CA THR A 266 -0.12 15.67 0.21
C THR A 266 -0.06 16.21 1.64
N ALA A 267 0.21 15.31 2.61
CA ALA A 267 0.48 15.70 3.99
C ALA A 267 1.56 14.82 4.63
N GLY A 268 2.50 15.45 5.34
CA GLY A 268 3.58 14.74 6.03
C GLY A 268 4.34 13.79 5.09
N VAL A 269 4.54 12.52 5.52
CA VAL A 269 5.25 11.52 4.70
C VAL A 269 4.48 11.08 3.44
N GLY A 270 3.20 11.44 3.32
CA GLY A 270 2.41 11.23 2.10
C GLY A 270 2.93 12.01 0.88
N ILE A 271 3.91 12.88 1.05
CA ILE A 271 4.63 13.55 -0.03
C ILE A 271 5.39 12.56 -0.93
N THR A 272 5.82 11.41 -0.41
CA THR A 272 6.76 10.50 -1.08
C THR A 272 6.32 10.02 -2.47
N PRO A 273 5.10 9.51 -2.71
CA PRO A 273 4.68 9.14 -4.06
C PRO A 273 4.53 10.34 -5.00
N ALA A 274 4.11 11.49 -4.45
CA ALA A 274 3.91 12.70 -5.24
C ALA A 274 5.23 13.31 -5.77
N LEU A 275 6.36 13.09 -5.10
CA LEU A 275 7.67 13.49 -5.62
C LEU A 275 8.03 12.77 -6.91
N ALA A 276 7.81 11.44 -6.96
CA ALA A 276 8.01 10.66 -8.18
C ALA A 276 7.04 11.07 -9.29
N MET A 277 5.77 11.33 -8.94
CA MET A 277 4.75 11.80 -9.89
C MET A 277 5.11 13.19 -10.43
N LEU A 278 5.54 14.12 -9.58
CA LEU A 278 5.97 15.45 -10.01
C LEU A 278 7.15 15.35 -10.99
N GLN A 279 8.21 14.60 -10.63
CA GLN A 279 9.38 14.44 -11.50
C GLN A 279 9.03 13.87 -12.88
N GLU A 280 8.15 12.87 -12.94
CA GLU A 280 7.69 12.27 -14.20
C GLU A 280 6.82 13.22 -15.02
N ALA A 281 6.05 14.10 -14.36
CA ALA A 281 5.17 15.05 -15.02
C ALA A 281 5.90 16.30 -15.55
N LEU A 282 7.11 16.62 -15.06
CA LEU A 282 7.84 17.84 -15.47
C LEU A 282 8.06 17.96 -16.98
N PRO A 283 8.39 16.90 -17.74
CA PRO A 283 8.54 17.00 -19.20
C PRO A 283 7.20 17.26 -19.94
N GLN A 284 6.09 17.05 -19.27
CA GLN A 284 4.76 17.28 -19.84
C GLN A 284 4.40 18.75 -19.73
N ALA A 285 3.78 19.32 -20.76
CA ALA A 285 3.44 20.76 -20.81
C ALA A 285 2.15 21.12 -20.04
N ARG A 286 1.64 20.22 -19.15
CA ARG A 286 0.41 20.46 -18.38
C ARG A 286 0.66 21.27 -17.11
N PRO A 287 -0.29 22.11 -16.68
CA PRO A 287 -0.18 22.83 -15.41
C PRO A 287 -0.16 21.84 -14.23
N ILE A 288 0.70 22.11 -13.24
CA ILE A 288 0.84 21.28 -12.03
C ILE A 288 0.63 22.16 -10.80
N ARG A 289 -0.26 21.72 -9.90
CA ARG A 289 -0.45 22.29 -8.56
C ARG A 289 0.07 21.30 -7.53
N PHE A 290 1.12 21.70 -6.80
CA PHE A 290 1.69 20.89 -5.72
C PHE A 290 1.29 21.50 -4.38
N ILE A 291 0.37 20.85 -3.66
CA ILE A 291 -0.14 21.32 -2.37
C ILE A 291 0.39 20.36 -1.29
N HIS A 292 1.17 20.91 -0.33
CA HIS A 292 1.70 20.11 0.76
C HIS A 292 1.35 20.69 2.12
N CYS A 293 0.90 19.82 3.02
CA CYS A 293 0.59 20.14 4.41
C CYS A 293 1.59 19.50 5.34
N ALA A 294 2.13 20.27 6.27
CA ALA A 294 3.00 19.79 7.34
C ALA A 294 2.60 20.41 8.69
N ARG A 295 3.16 19.92 9.79
CA ARG A 295 2.96 20.57 11.08
C ARG A 295 3.72 21.91 11.12
N HIS A 296 4.96 21.92 10.73
CA HIS A 296 5.85 23.08 10.71
C HIS A 296 7.02 22.83 9.73
N GLY A 297 7.82 23.88 9.46
CA GLY A 297 8.93 23.82 8.52
C GLY A 297 9.99 22.74 8.83
N GLY A 298 10.31 22.51 10.10
CA GLY A 298 11.29 21.50 10.49
C GLY A 298 10.93 20.04 10.12
N VAL A 299 9.63 19.72 9.91
CA VAL A 299 9.17 18.41 9.46
C VAL A 299 8.74 18.37 7.99
N HIS A 300 8.84 19.52 7.28
CA HIS A 300 8.53 19.62 5.86
C HIS A 300 9.74 19.13 5.03
N ALA A 301 9.77 17.84 4.72
CA ALA A 301 10.79 17.25 3.87
C ALA A 301 10.64 17.73 2.41
N PHE A 302 11.78 17.87 1.71
CA PHE A 302 11.86 18.27 0.29
C PHE A 302 11.33 19.65 -0.05
N ARG A 303 11.17 20.52 0.93
CA ARG A 303 10.68 21.89 0.71
C ARG A 303 11.52 22.62 -0.33
N ASP A 304 12.81 22.75 -0.08
CA ASP A 304 13.72 23.52 -0.93
C ASP A 304 13.73 22.95 -2.36
N TRP A 305 13.67 21.61 -2.49
CA TRP A 305 13.61 20.96 -3.80
C TRP A 305 12.31 21.32 -4.56
N ILE A 306 11.15 21.38 -3.87
CA ILE A 306 9.87 21.76 -4.51
C ILE A 306 9.90 23.24 -4.92
N GLU A 307 10.45 24.12 -4.07
CA GLU A 307 10.63 25.54 -4.38
C GLU A 307 11.55 25.74 -5.60
N ASP A 308 12.67 25.00 -5.67
CA ASP A 308 13.58 25.01 -6.81
C ASP A 308 12.92 24.51 -8.10
N VAL A 309 12.15 23.42 -8.03
CA VAL A 309 11.39 22.90 -9.18
C VAL A 309 10.38 23.93 -9.67
N SER A 310 9.63 24.55 -8.78
CA SER A 310 8.65 25.57 -9.12
C SER A 310 9.30 26.83 -9.74
N ALA A 311 10.49 27.21 -9.26
CA ALA A 311 11.25 28.34 -9.82
C ALA A 311 11.82 28.04 -11.23
N GLN A 312 12.09 26.78 -11.54
CA GLN A 312 12.67 26.36 -12.83
C GLN A 312 11.61 25.96 -13.87
N HIS A 313 10.37 25.71 -13.47
CA HIS A 313 9.29 25.20 -14.31
C HIS A 313 8.02 26.03 -14.15
N GLU A 314 7.79 26.97 -15.08
CA GLU A 314 6.65 27.91 -15.05
C GLU A 314 5.26 27.21 -14.94
N GLN A 315 5.14 25.93 -15.40
CA GLN A 315 3.90 25.16 -15.29
C GLN A 315 3.65 24.61 -13.87
N VAL A 316 4.64 24.70 -12.94
CA VAL A 316 4.52 24.19 -11.58
C VAL A 316 4.28 25.32 -10.60
N GLU A 317 3.15 25.28 -9.90
CA GLU A 317 2.87 26.15 -8.77
C GLU A 317 2.76 25.30 -7.50
N HIS A 318 3.35 25.76 -6.40
CA HIS A 318 3.30 25.07 -5.12
C HIS A 318 2.59 25.91 -4.07
N PHE A 319 1.98 25.22 -3.08
CA PHE A 319 1.33 25.84 -1.92
C PHE A 319 1.62 25.01 -0.68
N PHE A 320 2.07 25.67 0.37
CA PHE A 320 2.40 25.04 1.64
C PHE A 320 1.46 25.50 2.75
N CYS A 321 0.99 24.56 3.57
CA CYS A 321 0.11 24.82 4.70
C CYS A 321 0.67 24.21 5.98
N TYR A 322 0.89 25.03 7.02
CA TYR A 322 1.41 24.53 8.29
C TYR A 322 0.35 24.61 9.39
N SER A 323 0.07 23.46 10.03
CA SER A 323 -0.93 23.39 11.10
C SER A 323 -0.45 23.97 12.43
N GLU A 324 0.86 23.92 12.70
CA GLU A 324 1.53 24.31 13.93
C GLU A 324 2.85 25.03 13.62
N PRO A 325 2.82 26.19 12.91
CA PRO A 325 4.03 26.86 12.47
C PRO A 325 4.87 27.30 13.69
N ARG A 326 6.19 27.21 13.55
CA ARG A 326 7.16 27.71 14.51
C ARG A 326 7.62 29.11 14.15
N ALA A 327 8.21 29.81 15.12
CA ALA A 327 8.80 31.13 14.85
C ALA A 327 9.88 31.02 13.76
N GLY A 328 9.73 31.81 12.69
CA GLY A 328 10.60 31.80 11.52
C GLY A 328 10.14 30.88 10.37
N ASP A 329 9.10 30.09 10.56
CA ASP A 329 8.49 29.34 9.46
C ASP A 329 7.79 30.29 8.47
N SER A 330 7.78 29.92 7.20
CA SER A 330 7.05 30.59 6.14
C SER A 330 6.21 29.56 5.39
N ALA A 331 4.93 29.82 5.24
CA ALA A 331 3.98 28.99 4.49
C ALA A 331 2.91 29.91 3.87
N ASP A 332 2.22 29.43 2.83
CA ASP A 332 1.15 30.18 2.15
C ASP A 332 -0.11 30.26 3.01
N ALA A 333 -0.29 29.32 3.93
CA ALA A 333 -1.39 29.35 4.90
C ALA A 333 -1.04 28.62 6.20
N GLU A 334 -1.73 29.01 7.27
CA GLU A 334 -1.63 28.39 8.60
C GLU A 334 -2.90 27.62 8.95
N GLY A 335 -2.77 26.64 9.86
CA GLY A 335 -3.82 25.74 10.30
C GLY A 335 -4.01 24.55 9.37
N LEU A 336 -5.14 23.83 9.52
CA LEU A 336 -5.47 22.68 8.66
C LEU A 336 -5.89 23.16 7.26
N LEU A 337 -5.68 22.29 6.27
CA LEU A 337 -6.18 22.51 4.92
C LEU A 337 -7.71 22.51 4.95
N SER A 338 -8.31 23.60 4.45
CA SER A 338 -9.75 23.79 4.39
C SER A 338 -10.25 23.83 2.95
N ARG A 339 -11.57 23.74 2.78
CA ARG A 339 -12.22 23.86 1.48
C ARG A 339 -11.95 25.24 0.85
N GLU A 340 -11.92 26.31 1.66
CA GLU A 340 -11.66 27.67 1.22
C GLU A 340 -10.25 27.80 0.67
N LYS A 341 -9.22 27.34 1.41
CA LYS A 341 -7.83 27.33 0.95
C LYS A 341 -7.67 26.54 -0.36
N LEU A 342 -8.30 25.35 -0.45
CA LEU A 342 -8.29 24.58 -1.69
C LEU A 342 -8.99 25.32 -2.84
N ALA A 343 -10.08 26.03 -2.57
CA ALA A 343 -10.78 26.79 -3.61
C ALA A 343 -9.91 27.89 -4.20
N ASP A 344 -9.06 28.52 -3.37
CA ASP A 344 -8.13 29.58 -3.81
C ASP A 344 -6.93 29.02 -4.57
N TRP A 345 -6.43 27.85 -4.21
CA TRP A 345 -5.22 27.26 -4.79
C TRP A 345 -5.45 26.37 -6.02
N LEU A 346 -6.66 25.83 -6.16
CA LEU A 346 -6.98 25.01 -7.31
C LEU A 346 -7.30 25.88 -8.55
N PRO A 347 -7.01 25.37 -9.77
CA PRO A 347 -7.43 26.03 -11.00
C PRO A 347 -8.95 26.31 -11.01
N GLN A 348 -9.38 27.36 -11.70
CA GLN A 348 -10.81 27.66 -11.84
C GLN A 348 -11.54 26.55 -12.62
N GLU A 349 -10.92 26.03 -13.66
CA GLU A 349 -11.36 24.82 -14.34
C GLU A 349 -11.19 23.61 -13.43
N ARG A 350 -12.25 22.81 -13.27
CA ARG A 350 -12.30 21.66 -12.35
C ARG A 350 -12.21 20.31 -13.06
N ASP A 351 -11.92 20.26 -14.35
CA ASP A 351 -11.59 19.02 -15.04
C ASP A 351 -10.11 18.70 -14.82
N LEU A 352 -9.82 18.10 -13.66
CA LEU A 352 -8.49 17.91 -13.11
C LEU A 352 -8.13 16.41 -13.06
N ASP A 353 -6.83 16.13 -13.06
CA ASP A 353 -6.24 14.87 -12.66
C ASP A 353 -5.66 15.03 -11.23
N ALA A 354 -6.24 14.30 -10.25
CA ALA A 354 -5.92 14.45 -8.82
C ALA A 354 -5.81 13.10 -8.11
#